data_f6b09ac87e440d3db57d53ce931bd779
#
_entry.id   f6b09ac87e440d3db57d53ce931bd779
#
_cell.length_a   1.000
_cell.length_b   1.000
_cell.length_c   1.000
_cell.angle_alpha   90.00
_cell.angle_beta   90.00
_cell.angle_gamma   90.00
#
_symmetry.space_group_name_H-M   'P 1'
#
loop_
_entity.id
_entity.type
_entity.pdbx_description
1 polymer ?
#
loop_
_entity_poly.entity_id
_entity_poly.type
_entity_poly.pdbx_seq_one_letter_code
_entity_poly.pdbx_strand_id
1 'polypeptide(L)'
;MIVGVSGGVLFAVMRLSPNPVLSGVAWTFTWFFRGVPRYVLLATMGTLGILFRQGLGLGVPFDWKLMELFGINGTMRFATLDANSLFSGLFGAVLGLGLSEAAYMAEIARAGILSVDKGQAEAAQALGMSGGKTMLRIVLPQAMRVIVPPTGNEAIAMVKDTSLLIALPLIDELFFQLSSIGSRTYKVFPSFVAASLWYLLVTSVLMVGQFYLERHFGRGFGQKAPKDKRFARAPGMGGA
;
A
#
# COMPACT_ATOMS: atom_id res chain seq x y z
N MET A 1 6.75 3.33 2.51
CA MET A 1 7.14 2.63 1.25
C MET A 1 7.90 1.31 1.48
N ILE A 2 9.04 1.26 2.21
CA ILE A 2 9.80 0.00 2.37
C ILE A 2 8.92 -1.13 2.91
N VAL A 3 8.20 -0.89 4.01
CA VAL A 3 7.25 -1.86 4.59
C VAL A 3 6.13 -2.21 3.59
N GLY A 4 5.59 -1.22 2.89
CA GLY A 4 4.54 -1.42 1.88
C GLY A 4 5.01 -2.29 0.71
N VAL A 5 6.17 -2.01 0.14
CA VAL A 5 6.71 -2.79 -0.99
C VAL A 5 7.08 -4.21 -0.55
N SER A 6 7.81 -4.37 0.55
CA SER A 6 8.21 -5.71 1.04
C SER A 6 7.00 -6.57 1.44
N GLY A 7 6.05 -6.00 2.18
CA GLY A 7 4.79 -6.65 2.51
C GLY A 7 3.96 -6.94 1.26
N GLY A 8 3.90 -6.00 0.33
CA GLY A 8 3.20 -6.16 -0.95
C GLY A 8 3.72 -7.34 -1.78
N VAL A 9 5.04 -7.47 -1.90
CA VAL A 9 5.66 -8.63 -2.58
C VAL A 9 5.29 -9.93 -1.87
N LEU A 10 5.38 -9.97 -0.54
CA LEU A 10 5.02 -11.15 0.25
C LEU A 10 3.57 -11.57 -0.01
N PHE A 11 2.63 -10.63 0.14
CA PHE A 11 1.20 -10.94 -0.07
C PHE A 11 0.87 -11.22 -1.54
N ALA A 12 1.56 -10.63 -2.52
CA ALA A 12 1.40 -10.99 -3.93
C ALA A 12 1.80 -12.45 -4.19
N VAL A 13 2.94 -12.90 -3.65
CA VAL A 13 3.40 -14.30 -3.76
C VAL A 13 2.40 -15.24 -3.09
N MET A 14 1.92 -14.90 -1.90
CA MET A 14 0.90 -15.69 -1.20
C MET A 14 -0.41 -15.77 -2.01
N ARG A 15 -0.83 -14.67 -2.66
CA ARG A 15 -2.04 -14.63 -3.52
C ARG A 15 -1.92 -15.49 -4.77
N LEU A 16 -0.73 -15.64 -5.30
CA LEU A 16 -0.43 -16.48 -6.48
C LEU A 16 -0.12 -17.93 -6.12
N SER A 17 -0.06 -18.25 -4.82
CA SER A 17 0.19 -19.61 -4.35
C SER A 17 -0.99 -20.55 -4.68
N PRO A 18 -0.74 -21.80 -5.09
CA PRO A 18 -1.77 -22.81 -5.22
C PRO A 18 -2.35 -23.27 -3.87
N ASN A 19 -1.72 -22.94 -2.75
CA ASN A 19 -2.20 -23.26 -1.42
C ASN A 19 -3.39 -22.35 -1.05
N PRO A 20 -4.61 -22.94 -0.84
CA PRO A 20 -5.82 -22.15 -0.57
C PRO A 20 -5.75 -21.36 0.74
N VAL A 21 -5.01 -21.86 1.74
CA VAL A 21 -4.84 -21.17 3.02
C VAL A 21 -4.02 -19.90 2.85
N LEU A 22 -2.86 -19.99 2.18
CA LEU A 22 -2.01 -18.82 1.92
C LEU A 22 -2.73 -17.78 1.06
N SER A 23 -3.37 -18.23 -0.03
CA SER A 23 -4.14 -17.35 -0.90
C SER A 23 -5.32 -16.71 -0.18
N GLY A 24 -6.03 -17.46 0.68
CA GLY A 24 -7.14 -16.95 1.49
C GLY A 24 -6.72 -15.91 2.51
N VAL A 25 -5.64 -16.15 3.26
CA VAL A 25 -5.08 -15.17 4.20
C VAL A 25 -4.68 -13.89 3.48
N ALA A 26 -3.96 -14.00 2.37
CA ALA A 26 -3.53 -12.83 1.61
C ALA A 26 -4.73 -12.09 0.97
N TRP A 27 -5.76 -12.81 0.55
CA TRP A 27 -7.00 -12.20 0.05
C TRP A 27 -7.70 -11.42 1.15
N THR A 28 -7.88 -12.00 2.34
CA THR A 28 -8.52 -11.33 3.49
C THR A 28 -7.75 -10.08 3.89
N PHE A 29 -6.42 -10.16 3.93
CA PHE A 29 -5.56 -9.00 4.20
C PHE A 29 -5.77 -7.89 3.17
N THR A 30 -5.67 -8.19 1.88
CA THR A 30 -5.83 -7.19 0.83
C THR A 30 -7.24 -6.62 0.78
N TRP A 31 -8.26 -7.45 0.99
CA TRP A 31 -9.65 -7.02 1.09
C TRP A 31 -9.86 -6.03 2.23
N PHE A 32 -9.38 -6.35 3.43
CA PHE A 32 -9.56 -5.52 4.61
C PHE A 32 -8.83 -4.17 4.46
N PHE A 33 -7.53 -4.18 4.20
CA PHE A 33 -6.73 -2.94 4.16
C PHE A 33 -7.02 -2.03 2.97
N ARG A 34 -7.60 -2.55 1.90
CA ARG A 34 -8.07 -1.74 0.77
C ARG A 34 -9.53 -1.32 0.91
N GLY A 35 -10.32 -2.04 1.68
CA GLY A 35 -11.73 -1.72 1.92
C GLY A 35 -11.94 -0.65 2.99
N VAL A 36 -11.05 -0.56 3.98
CA VAL A 36 -11.13 0.44 5.05
C VAL A 36 -10.44 1.75 4.60
N PRO A 37 -11.09 2.92 4.71
CA PRO A 37 -10.45 4.19 4.44
C PRO A 37 -9.21 4.39 5.31
N ARG A 38 -8.10 4.83 4.71
CA ARG A 38 -6.80 4.99 5.41
C ARG A 38 -6.91 5.87 6.67
N TYR A 39 -7.67 6.96 6.60
CA TYR A 39 -7.92 7.81 7.77
C TYR A 39 -8.59 7.05 8.92
N VAL A 40 -9.63 6.28 8.63
CA VAL A 40 -10.37 5.50 9.64
C VAL A 40 -9.46 4.45 10.26
N LEU A 41 -8.65 3.77 9.46
CA LEU A 41 -7.66 2.80 9.92
C LEU A 41 -6.68 3.44 10.92
N LEU A 42 -6.10 4.60 10.56
CA LEU A 42 -5.15 5.32 11.41
C LEU A 42 -5.81 5.81 12.70
N ALA A 43 -7.01 6.38 12.62
CA ALA A 43 -7.77 6.82 13.78
C ALA A 43 -8.09 5.65 14.73
N THR A 44 -8.49 4.51 14.18
CA THR A 44 -8.72 3.29 14.97
C THR A 44 -7.43 2.81 15.64
N MET A 45 -6.31 2.79 14.93
CA MET A 45 -5.02 2.41 15.50
C MET A 45 -4.61 3.36 16.63
N GLY A 46 -4.77 4.67 16.46
CA GLY A 46 -4.48 5.66 17.52
C GLY A 46 -5.30 5.45 18.80
N THR A 47 -6.51 4.91 18.67
CA THR A 47 -7.35 4.61 19.84
C THR A 47 -7.03 3.28 20.51
N LEU A 48 -6.37 2.33 19.82
CA LEU A 48 -6.00 1.04 20.41
C LEU A 48 -5.05 1.20 21.61
N GLY A 49 -4.12 2.16 21.58
CA GLY A 49 -3.27 2.47 22.72
C GLY A 49 -4.05 2.85 23.98
N ILE A 50 -5.16 3.57 23.80
CA ILE A 50 -6.06 3.97 24.90
C ILE A 50 -6.88 2.79 25.41
N LEU A 51 -7.34 1.92 24.51
CA LEU A 51 -8.14 0.75 24.84
C LEU A 51 -7.31 -0.29 25.63
N PHE A 52 -6.06 -0.50 25.23
CA PHE A 52 -5.18 -1.48 25.86
C PHE A 52 -4.12 -0.82 26.77
N ARG A 53 -4.55 0.01 27.70
CA ARG A 53 -3.64 0.75 28.64
C ARG A 53 -2.69 -0.14 29.45
N GLN A 54 -3.09 -1.39 29.71
CA GLN A 54 -2.24 -2.37 30.41
C GLN A 54 -1.27 -3.12 29.47
N GLY A 55 -1.22 -2.72 28.21
CA GLY A 55 -0.46 -3.38 27.16
C GLY A 55 -1.14 -4.61 26.59
N LEU A 56 -0.55 -5.10 25.50
CA LEU A 56 -0.95 -6.36 24.87
C LEU A 56 -0.16 -7.49 25.50
N GLY A 57 -0.83 -8.33 26.27
CA GLY A 57 -0.20 -9.50 26.89
C GLY A 57 0.10 -10.59 25.85
N LEU A 58 1.38 -10.90 25.67
CA LEU A 58 1.81 -12.08 24.93
C LEU A 58 1.86 -13.27 25.88
N GLY A 59 1.02 -14.27 25.65
CA GLY A 59 0.93 -15.44 26.52
C GLY A 59 -0.06 -16.45 25.99
N VAL A 60 -0.53 -17.33 26.86
CA VAL A 60 -1.55 -18.31 26.50
C VAL A 60 -2.87 -17.61 26.25
N PRO A 61 -3.53 -17.83 25.08
CA PRO A 61 -4.84 -17.26 24.82
C PRO A 61 -5.86 -17.67 25.88
N PHE A 62 -6.66 -16.74 26.37
CA PHE A 62 -7.65 -16.97 27.42
C PHE A 62 -7.05 -17.45 28.75
N ASP A 63 -5.83 -17.01 29.09
CA ASP A 63 -5.11 -17.36 30.33
C ASP A 63 -5.98 -17.21 31.56
N TRP A 64 -6.80 -16.15 31.63
CA TRP A 64 -7.71 -15.90 32.73
C TRP A 64 -8.73 -17.03 32.97
N LYS A 65 -9.28 -17.63 31.89
CA LYS A 65 -10.20 -18.78 31.98
C LYS A 65 -9.49 -20.06 32.43
N LEU A 66 -8.28 -20.29 31.91
CA LEU A 66 -7.49 -21.45 32.29
C LEU A 66 -7.09 -21.38 33.77
N MET A 67 -6.72 -20.18 34.23
CA MET A 67 -6.36 -19.96 35.63
C MET A 67 -7.55 -20.12 36.57
N GLU A 68 -8.70 -19.62 36.19
CA GLU A 68 -9.96 -19.83 36.94
C GLU A 68 -10.28 -21.33 37.03
N LEU A 69 -10.13 -22.08 35.92
CA LEU A 69 -10.39 -23.52 35.87
C LEU A 69 -9.44 -24.32 36.74
N PHE A 70 -8.15 -23.91 36.83
CA PHE A 70 -7.10 -24.59 37.63
C PHE A 70 -6.94 -24.01 39.03
N GLY A 71 -7.68 -22.98 39.40
CA GLY A 71 -7.59 -22.33 40.71
C GLY A 71 -6.23 -21.66 41.01
N ILE A 72 -5.52 -21.25 39.94
CA ILE A 72 -4.19 -20.66 40.03
C ILE A 72 -4.31 -19.12 39.98
N ASN A 73 -3.74 -18.42 40.95
CA ASN A 73 -3.66 -16.96 40.92
C ASN A 73 -2.39 -16.52 40.16
N GLY A 74 -2.54 -15.73 39.10
CA GLY A 74 -1.41 -15.19 38.36
C GLY A 74 -1.77 -14.86 36.90
N THR A 75 -0.79 -14.75 36.03
CA THR A 75 -0.97 -14.57 34.57
C THR A 75 -0.01 -15.50 33.82
N MET A 76 -0.48 -16.17 32.77
CA MET A 76 0.38 -16.96 31.87
C MET A 76 0.94 -16.10 30.73
N ARG A 77 1.23 -14.83 31.02
CA ARG A 77 1.82 -13.89 30.08
C ARG A 77 3.32 -13.84 30.29
N PHE A 78 4.08 -14.13 29.25
CA PHE A 78 5.54 -14.10 29.28
C PHE A 78 6.13 -12.75 28.85
N ALA A 79 5.34 -11.90 28.16
CA ALA A 79 5.69 -10.53 27.79
C ALA A 79 4.45 -9.64 27.68
N THR A 80 4.62 -8.35 27.90
CA THR A 80 3.62 -7.32 27.64
C THR A 80 4.21 -6.31 26.67
N LEU A 81 3.53 -6.08 25.55
CA LEU A 81 3.87 -5.01 24.62
C LEU A 81 3.04 -3.77 24.98
N ASP A 82 3.70 -2.64 25.12
CA ASP A 82 3.00 -1.38 25.30
C ASP A 82 2.22 -1.04 24.04
N ALA A 83 0.89 -1.12 24.11
CA ALA A 83 0.01 -0.85 22.99
C ALA A 83 0.11 0.61 22.54
N ASN A 84 0.38 1.54 23.44
CA ASN A 84 0.52 2.94 23.09
C ASN A 84 1.77 3.18 22.24
N SER A 85 2.91 2.60 22.61
CA SER A 85 4.13 2.69 21.80
C SER A 85 4.03 2.01 20.44
N LEU A 86 3.20 0.95 20.33
CA LEU A 86 2.99 0.22 19.07
C LEU A 86 2.05 0.93 18.10
N PHE A 87 0.99 1.57 18.61
CA PHE A 87 -0.08 2.10 17.76
C PHE A 87 -0.13 3.63 17.70
N SER A 88 0.74 4.34 18.44
CA SER A 88 0.86 5.79 18.36
C SER A 88 2.20 6.24 17.80
N GLY A 89 2.36 7.54 17.60
CA GLY A 89 3.60 8.15 17.13
C GLY A 89 4.08 7.61 15.78
N LEU A 90 5.38 7.68 15.57
CA LEU A 90 6.01 7.30 14.31
C LEU A 90 5.84 5.80 13.97
N PHE A 91 5.92 4.94 15.00
CA PHE A 91 5.80 3.50 14.76
C PHE A 91 4.39 3.11 14.33
N GLY A 92 3.35 3.64 15.01
CA GLY A 92 1.96 3.48 14.60
C GLY A 92 1.68 4.02 13.20
N ALA A 93 2.28 5.17 12.85
CA ALA A 93 2.20 5.75 11.52
C ALA A 93 2.81 4.82 10.44
N VAL A 94 4.00 4.30 10.70
CA VAL A 94 4.69 3.36 9.79
C VAL A 94 3.90 2.06 9.64
N LEU A 95 3.34 1.52 10.72
CA LEU A 95 2.51 0.32 10.66
C LEU A 95 1.22 0.58 9.88
N GLY A 96 0.45 1.62 10.23
CA GLY A 96 -0.84 1.90 9.63
C GLY A 96 -0.76 2.18 8.14
N LEU A 97 0.09 3.13 7.75
CA LEU A 97 0.33 3.44 6.34
C LEU A 97 1.02 2.28 5.62
N GLY A 98 1.98 1.62 6.27
CA GLY A 98 2.74 0.53 5.67
C GLY A 98 1.91 -0.71 5.38
N LEU A 99 1.00 -1.12 6.29
CA LEU A 99 0.09 -2.25 6.07
C LEU A 99 -0.96 -1.93 5.00
N SER A 100 -1.52 -0.71 5.02
CA SER A 100 -2.41 -0.27 3.95
C SER A 100 -1.70 -0.30 2.60
N GLU A 101 -0.49 0.26 2.53
CA GLU A 101 0.31 0.28 1.31
C GLU A 101 0.69 -1.12 0.84
N ALA A 102 1.01 -2.05 1.75
CA ALA A 102 1.30 -3.44 1.41
C ALA A 102 0.13 -4.11 0.68
N ALA A 103 -1.10 -3.78 1.02
CA ALA A 103 -2.28 -4.32 0.34
C ALA A 103 -2.43 -3.78 -1.09
N TYR A 104 -2.13 -2.49 -1.32
CA TYR A 104 -2.12 -1.91 -2.68
C TYR A 104 -0.96 -2.47 -3.51
N MET A 105 0.24 -2.51 -2.93
CA MET A 105 1.40 -3.09 -3.60
C MET A 105 1.24 -4.57 -3.94
N ALA A 106 0.55 -5.34 -3.10
CA ALA A 106 0.24 -6.74 -3.38
C ALA A 106 -0.59 -6.92 -4.65
N GLU A 107 -1.61 -6.08 -4.84
CA GLU A 107 -2.44 -6.14 -6.05
C GLU A 107 -1.70 -5.61 -7.28
N ILE A 108 -0.89 -4.56 -7.15
CA ILE A 108 -0.05 -4.06 -8.25
C ILE A 108 0.94 -5.14 -8.70
N ALA A 109 1.63 -5.78 -7.76
CA ALA A 109 2.59 -6.84 -8.07
C ALA A 109 1.89 -8.06 -8.70
N ARG A 110 0.75 -8.48 -8.13
CA ARG A 110 -0.05 -9.59 -8.67
C ARG A 110 -0.55 -9.28 -10.08
N ALA A 111 -1.10 -8.10 -10.31
CA ALA A 111 -1.59 -7.70 -11.63
C ALA A 111 -0.47 -7.64 -12.66
N GLY A 112 0.71 -7.10 -12.27
CA GLY A 112 1.87 -7.06 -13.14
C GLY A 112 2.40 -8.45 -13.51
N ILE A 113 2.45 -9.39 -12.58
CA ILE A 113 2.84 -10.78 -12.86
C ILE A 113 1.83 -11.45 -13.81
N LEU A 114 0.54 -11.26 -13.58
CA LEU A 114 -0.52 -11.84 -14.40
C LEU A 114 -0.66 -11.19 -15.79
N SER A 115 -0.09 -10.00 -16.00
CA SER A 115 -0.11 -9.32 -17.30
C SER A 115 0.88 -9.93 -18.31
N VAL A 116 1.84 -10.73 -17.84
CA VAL A 116 2.79 -11.40 -18.72
C VAL A 116 2.11 -12.56 -19.42
N ASP A 117 2.31 -12.65 -20.73
CA ASP A 117 1.72 -13.72 -21.56
C ASP A 117 2.14 -15.10 -21.02
N LYS A 118 1.16 -15.98 -20.84
CA LYS A 118 1.38 -17.33 -20.31
C LYS A 118 2.31 -18.17 -21.20
N GLY A 119 2.28 -17.93 -22.51
CA GLY A 119 3.14 -18.61 -23.47
C GLY A 119 4.63 -18.35 -23.19
N GLN A 120 5.00 -17.22 -22.56
CA GLN A 120 6.39 -16.98 -22.15
C GLN A 120 6.84 -17.99 -21.06
N ALA A 121 5.98 -18.27 -20.10
CA ALA A 121 6.27 -19.25 -19.06
C ALA A 121 6.26 -20.69 -19.62
N GLU A 122 5.31 -21.02 -20.48
CA GLU A 122 5.20 -22.32 -21.14
C GLU A 122 6.41 -22.61 -22.03
N ALA A 123 6.83 -21.65 -22.86
CA ALA A 123 8.01 -21.78 -23.70
C ALA A 123 9.29 -21.97 -22.87
N ALA A 124 9.45 -21.23 -21.77
CA ALA A 124 10.60 -21.40 -20.88
C ALA A 124 10.63 -22.78 -20.23
N GLN A 125 9.47 -23.31 -19.82
CA GLN A 125 9.35 -24.66 -19.26
C GLN A 125 9.62 -25.74 -20.31
N ALA A 126 9.17 -25.56 -21.56
CA ALA A 126 9.47 -26.46 -22.67
C ALA A 126 10.98 -26.56 -22.96
N LEU A 127 11.74 -25.49 -22.69
CA LEU A 127 13.19 -25.46 -22.75
C LEU A 127 13.89 -26.02 -21.48
N GLY A 128 13.13 -26.64 -20.55
CA GLY A 128 13.66 -27.27 -19.35
C GLY A 128 13.95 -26.28 -18.19
N MET A 129 13.45 -25.05 -18.25
CA MET A 129 13.61 -24.11 -17.13
C MET A 129 12.70 -24.50 -15.96
N SER A 130 13.26 -24.51 -14.74
CA SER A 130 12.46 -24.69 -13.54
C SER A 130 11.57 -23.45 -13.29
N GLY A 131 10.42 -23.63 -12.63
CA GLY A 131 9.46 -22.55 -12.37
C GLY A 131 10.07 -21.29 -11.71
N GLY A 132 10.98 -21.47 -10.76
CA GLY A 132 11.71 -20.36 -10.13
C GLY A 132 12.61 -19.59 -11.11
N LYS A 133 13.33 -20.32 -11.99
CA LYS A 133 14.16 -19.69 -13.04
C LYS A 133 13.28 -18.97 -14.06
N THR A 134 12.17 -19.58 -14.46
CA THR A 134 11.17 -18.95 -15.35
C THR A 134 10.63 -17.66 -14.73
N MET A 135 10.23 -17.68 -13.46
CA MET A 135 9.74 -16.51 -12.76
C MET A 135 10.79 -15.37 -12.73
N LEU A 136 12.01 -15.68 -12.28
CA LEU A 136 13.04 -14.66 -12.08
C LEU A 136 13.64 -14.12 -13.37
N ARG A 137 13.79 -14.95 -14.42
CA ARG A 137 14.51 -14.56 -15.65
C ARG A 137 13.60 -14.16 -16.81
N ILE A 138 12.34 -14.64 -16.83
CA ILE A 138 11.41 -14.39 -17.93
C ILE A 138 10.23 -13.54 -17.49
N VAL A 139 9.50 -13.97 -16.45
CA VAL A 139 8.26 -13.32 -16.04
C VAL A 139 8.54 -12.00 -15.32
N LEU A 140 9.36 -12.03 -14.27
CA LEU A 140 9.58 -10.86 -13.41
C LEU A 140 10.15 -9.65 -14.16
N PRO A 141 11.16 -9.75 -15.05
CA PRO A 141 11.65 -8.60 -15.81
C PRO A 141 10.58 -7.95 -16.71
N GLN A 142 9.66 -8.76 -17.24
CA GLN A 142 8.53 -8.25 -18.04
C GLN A 142 7.46 -7.63 -17.13
N ALA A 143 7.11 -8.29 -16.03
CA ALA A 143 6.15 -7.79 -15.04
C ALA A 143 6.59 -6.45 -14.42
N MET A 144 7.90 -6.24 -14.18
CA MET A 144 8.43 -4.99 -13.62
C MET A 144 8.09 -3.76 -14.46
N ARG A 145 7.96 -3.91 -15.77
CA ARG A 145 7.53 -2.80 -16.65
C ARG A 145 6.09 -2.34 -16.37
N VAL A 146 5.26 -3.25 -15.89
CA VAL A 146 3.87 -2.97 -15.50
C VAL A 146 3.75 -2.59 -14.02
N ILE A 147 4.63 -3.11 -13.16
CA ILE A 147 4.62 -2.88 -11.71
C ILE A 147 5.22 -1.50 -11.36
N VAL A 148 6.36 -1.14 -11.95
CA VAL A 148 7.13 0.04 -11.52
C VAL A 148 6.37 1.37 -11.71
N PRO A 149 5.68 1.64 -12.84
CA PRO A 149 4.95 2.90 -12.98
C PRO A 149 3.86 3.13 -11.92
N PRO A 150 2.93 2.22 -11.64
CA PRO A 150 1.96 2.41 -10.57
C PRO A 150 2.59 2.46 -9.17
N THR A 151 3.70 1.72 -8.93
CA THR A 151 4.43 1.81 -7.65
C THR A 151 4.96 3.22 -7.39
N GLY A 152 5.45 3.90 -8.42
CA GLY A 152 5.89 5.30 -8.29
C GLY A 152 4.72 6.25 -8.02
N ASN A 153 3.56 6.02 -8.62
CA ASN A 153 2.34 6.78 -8.33
C ASN A 153 1.86 6.57 -6.89
N GLU A 154 1.94 5.34 -6.37
CA GLU A 154 1.63 5.06 -4.96
C GLU A 154 2.63 5.75 -4.01
N ALA A 155 3.91 5.87 -4.39
CA ALA A 155 4.88 6.62 -3.60
C ALA A 155 4.48 8.10 -3.46
N ILE A 156 4.00 8.72 -4.54
CA ILE A 156 3.50 10.10 -4.52
C ILE A 156 2.20 10.19 -3.69
N ALA A 157 1.31 9.22 -3.82
CA ALA A 157 0.09 9.15 -3.03
C ALA A 157 0.40 9.05 -1.54
N MET A 158 1.35 8.19 -1.14
CA MET A 158 1.75 8.00 0.25
C MET A 158 2.32 9.28 0.88
N VAL A 159 3.05 10.11 0.12
CA VAL A 159 3.50 11.43 0.63
C VAL A 159 2.31 12.32 0.97
N LYS A 160 1.25 12.30 0.17
CA LYS A 160 0.02 13.05 0.49
C LYS A 160 -0.72 12.45 1.69
N ASP A 161 -0.71 11.12 1.80
CA ASP A 161 -1.37 10.39 2.87
C ASP A 161 -0.69 10.58 4.24
N THR A 162 0.55 11.13 4.29
CA THR A 162 1.14 11.53 5.57
C THR A 162 0.29 12.59 6.28
N SER A 163 -0.48 13.40 5.56
CA SER A 163 -1.43 14.36 6.18
C SER A 163 -2.51 13.67 7.01
N LEU A 164 -2.83 12.41 6.72
CA LEU A 164 -3.80 11.62 7.50
C LEU A 164 -3.27 11.23 8.89
N LEU A 165 -1.95 11.37 9.11
CA LEU A 165 -1.30 11.09 10.41
C LEU A 165 -1.73 12.05 11.51
N ILE A 166 -2.46 13.11 11.19
CA ILE A 166 -3.15 13.95 12.20
C ILE A 166 -4.08 13.10 13.09
N ALA A 167 -4.57 11.97 12.59
CA ALA A 167 -5.35 11.00 13.36
C ALA A 167 -4.54 10.26 14.45
N LEU A 168 -3.20 10.23 14.33
CA LEU A 168 -2.25 9.59 15.25
C LEU A 168 -1.47 10.58 16.11
N PRO A 169 -1.90 11.80 16.33
CA PRO A 169 -1.22 13.02 16.78
C PRO A 169 0.32 12.98 16.68
N LEU A 170 0.82 12.77 15.45
CA LEU A 170 2.24 12.84 15.15
C LEU A 170 2.67 14.31 15.05
N ILE A 171 3.28 14.84 16.12
CA ILE A 171 3.57 16.27 16.27
C ILE A 171 4.52 16.83 15.20
N ASP A 172 5.44 16.02 14.69
CA ASP A 172 6.46 16.45 13.73
C ASP A 172 5.98 16.40 12.26
N GLU A 173 4.70 16.03 12.04
CA GLU A 173 4.13 15.97 10.71
C GLU A 173 3.72 17.38 10.23
N LEU A 174 3.93 17.66 8.94
CA LEU A 174 3.73 18.99 8.33
C LEU A 174 2.30 19.51 8.51
N PHE A 175 1.29 18.69 8.19
CA PHE A 175 -0.11 19.11 8.28
C PHE A 175 -0.54 19.32 9.74
N PHE A 176 -0.06 18.47 10.66
CA PHE A 176 -0.28 18.64 12.09
C PHE A 176 0.29 19.97 12.59
N GLN A 177 1.53 20.32 12.22
CA GLN A 177 2.17 21.56 12.61
C GLN A 177 1.41 22.79 12.08
N LEU A 178 1.08 22.80 10.79
CA LEU A 178 0.37 23.93 10.19
C LEU A 178 -1.06 24.07 10.73
N SER A 179 -1.75 22.96 10.98
CA SER A 179 -3.07 22.94 11.63
C SER A 179 -2.99 23.51 13.06
N SER A 180 -1.97 23.13 13.83
CA SER A 180 -1.74 23.64 15.19
C SER A 180 -1.43 25.15 15.18
N ILE A 181 -0.59 25.63 14.27
CA ILE A 181 -0.30 27.07 14.10
C ILE A 181 -1.59 27.81 13.74
N GLY A 182 -2.37 27.30 12.79
CA GLY A 182 -3.64 27.89 12.38
C GLY A 182 -4.62 28.04 13.53
N SER A 183 -4.73 27.02 14.36
CA SER A 183 -5.62 27.01 15.54
C SER A 183 -5.16 28.00 16.61
N ARG A 184 -3.84 28.07 16.91
CA ARG A 184 -3.28 28.96 17.92
C ARG A 184 -3.33 30.45 17.51
N THR A 185 -3.20 30.74 16.21
CA THR A 185 -3.17 32.09 15.68
C THR A 185 -4.53 32.54 15.14
N TYR A 186 -5.55 31.70 15.18
CA TYR A 186 -6.87 31.91 14.55
C TYR A 186 -6.79 32.15 13.03
N LYS A 187 -5.69 31.74 12.38
CA LYS A 187 -5.45 31.86 10.94
C LYS A 187 -5.53 30.49 10.24
N VAL A 188 -6.65 29.79 10.40
CA VAL A 188 -6.82 28.43 9.90
C VAL A 188 -6.70 28.34 8.37
N PHE A 189 -7.40 29.25 7.64
CA PHE A 189 -7.38 29.23 6.18
C PHE A 189 -5.98 29.47 5.59
N PRO A 190 -5.21 30.53 6.00
CA PRO A 190 -3.84 30.69 5.52
C PRO A 190 -2.93 29.50 5.82
N SER A 191 -3.08 28.86 6.98
CA SER A 191 -2.28 27.69 7.35
C SER A 191 -2.57 26.49 6.44
N PHE A 192 -3.83 26.26 6.06
CA PHE A 192 -4.20 25.18 5.13
C PHE A 192 -3.74 25.48 3.71
N VAL A 193 -3.77 26.74 3.28
CA VAL A 193 -3.18 27.15 2.00
C VAL A 193 -1.67 26.88 2.00
N ALA A 194 -0.97 27.22 3.07
CA ALA A 194 0.46 26.95 3.21
C ALA A 194 0.74 25.44 3.15
N ALA A 195 -0.05 24.62 3.86
CA ALA A 195 0.08 23.16 3.78
C ALA A 195 -0.11 22.64 2.33
N SER A 196 -1.14 23.13 1.66
CA SER A 196 -1.44 22.74 0.27
C SER A 196 -0.29 23.08 -0.68
N LEU A 197 0.31 24.27 -0.52
CA LEU A 197 1.45 24.69 -1.33
C LEU A 197 2.70 23.83 -1.07
N TRP A 198 2.97 23.47 0.19
CA TRP A 198 4.08 22.57 0.52
C TRP A 198 3.89 21.18 -0.06
N TYR A 199 2.70 20.56 0.09
CA TYR A 199 2.42 19.27 -0.53
C TYR A 199 2.49 19.35 -2.04
N LEU A 200 1.98 20.41 -2.66
CA LEU A 200 2.06 20.62 -4.11
C LEU A 200 3.53 20.71 -4.58
N LEU A 201 4.37 21.44 -3.85
CA LEU A 201 5.79 21.57 -4.17
C LEU A 201 6.49 20.21 -4.11
N VAL A 202 6.34 19.48 -3.01
CA VAL A 202 6.99 18.17 -2.82
C VAL A 202 6.50 17.17 -3.86
N THR A 203 5.17 17.07 -4.07
CA THR A 203 4.61 16.14 -5.04
C THR A 203 4.96 16.51 -6.47
N SER A 204 5.10 17.80 -6.81
CA SER A 204 5.55 18.23 -8.15
C SER A 204 6.96 17.77 -8.44
N VAL A 205 7.87 17.85 -7.48
CA VAL A 205 9.24 17.32 -7.63
C VAL A 205 9.21 15.81 -7.86
N LEU A 206 8.41 15.08 -7.08
CA LEU A 206 8.26 13.63 -7.25
C LEU A 206 7.62 13.25 -8.58
N MET A 207 6.64 14.03 -9.07
CA MET A 207 6.01 13.83 -10.39
C MET A 207 7.01 13.98 -11.53
N VAL A 208 7.98 14.88 -11.43
CA VAL A 208 9.06 14.97 -12.41
C VAL A 208 9.88 13.68 -12.44
N GLY A 209 10.26 13.16 -11.26
CA GLY A 209 10.94 11.85 -11.17
C GLY A 209 10.09 10.72 -11.75
N GLN A 210 8.80 10.70 -11.43
CA GLN A 210 7.84 9.72 -11.96
C GLN A 210 7.75 9.76 -13.48
N PHE A 211 7.71 10.93 -14.09
CA PHE A 211 7.70 11.08 -15.55
C PHE A 211 8.92 10.39 -16.22
N TYR A 212 10.11 10.55 -15.67
CA TYR A 212 11.31 9.88 -16.20
C TYR A 212 11.26 8.38 -15.98
N LEU A 213 10.76 7.93 -14.85
CA LEU A 213 10.57 6.52 -14.52
C LEU A 213 9.59 5.85 -15.49
N GLU A 214 8.43 6.45 -15.73
CA GLU A 214 7.44 5.96 -16.70
C GLU A 214 8.01 5.93 -18.12
N ARG A 215 8.74 6.96 -18.52
CA ARG A 215 9.40 7.00 -19.83
C ARG A 215 10.45 5.89 -19.99
N HIS A 216 11.13 5.53 -18.91
CA HIS A 216 12.13 4.46 -18.95
C HIS A 216 11.49 3.07 -19.09
N PHE A 217 10.51 2.78 -18.24
CA PHE A 217 9.85 1.47 -18.19
C PHE A 217 8.76 1.28 -19.26
N GLY A 218 8.12 2.35 -19.72
CA GLY A 218 7.12 2.33 -20.79
C GLY A 218 7.65 2.12 -22.21
N ARG A 219 8.98 2.18 -22.40
CA ARG A 219 9.59 1.91 -23.72
C ARG A 219 9.37 0.46 -24.13
N GLY A 220 8.61 0.26 -25.21
CA GLY A 220 8.32 -1.06 -25.79
C GLY A 220 6.89 -1.57 -25.63
N PHE A 221 6.02 -0.87 -24.88
CA PHE A 221 4.58 -1.17 -24.78
C PHE A 221 3.70 -0.19 -25.57
N GLY A 222 4.27 0.67 -26.39
CA GLY A 222 3.52 1.48 -27.33
C GLY A 222 2.92 0.59 -28.41
N GLN A 223 1.74 0.02 -28.18
CA GLN A 223 0.83 -0.25 -29.29
C GLN A 223 0.62 1.11 -29.96
N LYS A 224 1.24 1.30 -31.14
CA LYS A 224 0.75 2.33 -32.06
C LYS A 224 -0.73 2.07 -32.22
N ALA A 225 -1.57 2.93 -31.63
CA ALA A 225 -2.98 2.90 -31.92
C ALA A 225 -3.12 2.71 -33.43
N PRO A 226 -3.88 1.74 -33.93
CA PRO A 226 -4.10 1.62 -35.36
C PRO A 226 -4.58 3.00 -35.82
N LYS A 227 -3.85 3.63 -36.73
CA LYS A 227 -4.32 4.80 -37.42
C LYS A 227 -5.48 4.32 -38.33
N ASP A 228 -6.62 4.12 -37.71
CA ASP A 228 -7.81 3.75 -38.45
C ASP A 228 -8.29 5.01 -39.21
N LYS A 229 -7.72 5.18 -40.41
CA LYS A 229 -8.09 6.23 -41.37
C LYS A 229 -9.51 6.07 -41.89
N ARG A 230 -10.29 5.09 -41.40
CA ARG A 230 -11.62 4.78 -41.93
C ARG A 230 -12.71 5.71 -41.42
N PHE A 231 -12.50 6.43 -40.32
CA PHE A 231 -13.50 7.41 -39.81
C PHE A 231 -13.31 8.85 -40.31
N ALA A 232 -12.30 9.13 -41.12
CA ALA A 232 -12.06 10.48 -41.65
C ALA A 232 -12.77 10.77 -42.96
N ARG A 233 -13.64 9.88 -43.49
CA ARG A 233 -14.47 10.11 -44.67
C ARG A 233 -15.89 9.64 -44.40
N ALA A 234 -16.66 10.43 -43.69
CA ALA A 234 -18.09 10.46 -43.89
C ALA A 234 -18.34 11.14 -45.25
N PRO A 235 -18.98 10.46 -46.25
CA PRO A 235 -19.38 11.15 -47.48
C PRO A 235 -20.45 12.17 -47.10
N GLY A 236 -20.25 13.42 -47.53
CA GLY A 236 -21.21 14.48 -47.33
C GLY A 236 -22.58 14.07 -47.87
N MET A 237 -23.61 14.18 -47.06
CA MET A 237 -24.97 14.34 -47.49
C MET A 237 -25.10 15.78 -47.99
N GLY A 238 -24.81 15.94 -49.27
CA GLY A 238 -25.20 17.12 -50.00
C GLY A 238 -26.51 16.85 -50.74
N GLY A 239 -27.47 17.72 -50.56
CA GLY A 239 -28.39 18.12 -51.57
C GLY A 239 -29.71 17.36 -51.70
N ALA A 240 -30.78 17.93 -51.22
CA ALA A 240 -31.96 18.36 -51.96
C ALA A 240 -32.92 19.10 -51.01
#